data_241fc2b8e663a957bb8c2c2bd565d582
#
_entry.id   241fc2b8e663a957bb8c2c2bd565d582
#
_cell.length_a   1.000
_cell.length_b   1.000
_cell.length_c   1.000
_cell.angle_alpha   90.00
_cell.angle_beta   90.00
_cell.angle_gamma   90.00
#
_symmetry.space_group_name_H-M   'P 1'
#
loop_
_entity.id
_entity.type
_entity.pdbx_description
1 polymer ?
#
loop_
_entity_poly.entity_id
_entity_poly.type
_entity_poly.pdbx_seq_one_letter_code
_entity_poly.pdbx_strand_id
1 'polypeptide(L)'
;MGVFFCRYFRATYLLYHCGIKFPQGEKMSDKIYRVNMATMNFSIEEVPAAWAGLGGRGLTSIIVAEEVDPECHPLGPNNKLVFAPGLLSGTSAANSGRNSCGAKSPLTGGIKESNVGGTSAGIMAKLGVKALIIEGLPKDDSTFYHLHVTKEKVEFFTVPELVGKNNYEVLDYMLEKYSKKVAVMSIGTPGEMRMNLANISVKDPGGKLRSHGRGGLGAVMGSKKIKCITIDAESYKEVVIAEPEKFKEASKIFTKALQENPISGQGLPAFGTNVLVNILNEAGGLPTRNFRSGNWEHAEKISGETMAENIKARGGKTTHGCHAGCVIQCSQVYNGPEGEYITSGFEYETIWAYGANAGVQDLDQIARIDALMDDLGVDSIETGVTLGLAVDAGILEYGDGKRAYELIAHDIAKGTPLGHILGSGTHVLGKIYGLVRVPTVKGQGIPAYEPRAVKGQGVTYATSTMGADHTAGYAVATNILNSGGYIDPLKKEGQIALARNLQIATAAVDSTGMCIFVAFPALDDPKCLPALVDMINARFGISLTGDDVTNLGVKILKAERAFNLKAGLTNADDRLPEFMKYEVLPPHNVVWDFTGEELDSFWDF
;
A
#
# COMPACT_ATOMS: atom_id res chain seq x y z
N MET A 1 -22.70 -18.36 38.94
CA MET A 1 -22.12 -18.73 37.62
C MET A 1 -22.98 -18.28 36.44
N GLY A 2 -23.77 -17.21 36.57
CA GLY A 2 -24.78 -16.76 35.61
C GLY A 2 -24.70 -15.30 35.17
N VAL A 3 -23.70 -14.53 35.55
CA VAL A 3 -23.65 -13.07 35.30
C VAL A 3 -22.51 -12.63 34.37
N PHE A 4 -21.55 -13.51 34.05
CA PHE A 4 -20.39 -13.18 33.19
C PHE A 4 -20.64 -13.39 31.69
N PHE A 5 -21.68 -14.14 31.29
CA PHE A 5 -21.95 -14.42 29.86
C PHE A 5 -22.73 -13.32 29.13
N CYS A 6 -23.37 -12.40 29.84
CA CYS A 6 -24.28 -11.40 29.24
C CYS A 6 -23.56 -10.07 28.82
N ARG A 7 -22.34 -9.82 29.27
CA ARG A 7 -21.59 -8.59 28.90
C ARG A 7 -20.77 -8.74 27.62
N TYR A 8 -20.36 -9.96 27.27
CA TYR A 8 -19.61 -10.22 26.05
C TYR A 8 -20.46 -10.16 24.76
N PHE A 9 -21.75 -10.54 24.88
CA PHE A 9 -22.68 -10.50 23.72
C PHE A 9 -23.16 -9.08 23.36
N ARG A 10 -23.16 -8.12 24.29
CA ARG A 10 -23.56 -6.74 24.01
C ARG A 10 -22.48 -5.90 23.35
N ALA A 11 -21.22 -6.17 23.59
CA ALA A 11 -20.11 -5.47 22.93
C ALA A 11 -19.95 -5.88 21.46
N THR A 12 -20.18 -7.17 21.15
CA THR A 12 -20.20 -7.69 19.78
C THR A 12 -21.38 -7.16 18.97
N TYR A 13 -22.56 -6.95 19.59
CA TYR A 13 -23.77 -6.48 18.89
C TYR A 13 -23.71 -5.00 18.49
N LEU A 14 -22.96 -4.15 19.21
CA LEU A 14 -22.79 -2.73 18.89
C LEU A 14 -21.80 -2.48 17.74
N LEU A 15 -20.88 -3.42 17.47
CA LEU A 15 -19.95 -3.35 16.32
C LEU A 15 -20.62 -3.66 14.97
N TYR A 16 -21.79 -4.33 14.97
CA TYR A 16 -22.46 -4.80 13.75
C TYR A 16 -23.45 -3.81 13.11
N HIS A 17 -23.78 -2.67 13.75
CA HIS A 17 -24.89 -1.82 13.29
C HIS A 17 -24.50 -0.44 12.74
N CYS A 18 -23.20 -0.13 12.58
CA CYS A 18 -22.74 1.11 11.95
C CYS A 18 -21.99 0.83 10.63
N GLY A 19 -22.67 0.24 9.66
CA GLY A 19 -22.23 0.19 8.26
C GLY A 19 -23.10 1.12 7.42
N ILE A 20 -22.61 1.53 6.26
CA ILE A 20 -23.40 2.19 5.22
C ILE A 20 -24.67 1.34 5.02
N LYS A 21 -25.85 1.84 5.44
CA LYS A 21 -27.11 1.12 5.26
C LYS A 21 -27.55 1.28 3.81
N PHE A 22 -27.51 0.19 3.06
CA PHE A 22 -28.16 0.13 1.75
C PHE A 22 -29.67 -0.07 1.91
N PRO A 23 -30.50 0.47 1.00
CA PRO A 23 -31.93 0.20 0.98
C PRO A 23 -32.18 -1.31 0.95
N GLN A 24 -33.05 -1.79 1.85
CA GLN A 24 -33.51 -3.18 1.82
C GLN A 24 -34.35 -3.38 0.55
N GLY A 25 -33.86 -4.12 -0.42
CA GLY A 25 -34.63 -4.51 -1.60
C GLY A 25 -33.91 -4.52 -2.94
N GLU A 26 -32.82 -3.77 -3.12
CA GLU A 26 -32.03 -3.91 -4.33
C GLU A 26 -30.96 -4.99 -4.17
N LYS A 27 -31.12 -6.10 -4.87
CA LYS A 27 -30.04 -7.12 -4.99
C LYS A 27 -28.86 -6.46 -5.71
N MET A 28 -27.81 -6.17 -4.96
CA MET A 28 -26.52 -5.86 -5.60
C MET A 28 -26.14 -7.04 -6.49
N SER A 29 -25.81 -6.76 -7.74
CA SER A 29 -25.37 -7.78 -8.70
C SER A 29 -23.99 -8.34 -8.38
N ASP A 30 -23.27 -7.69 -7.47
CA ASP A 30 -21.92 -8.05 -7.07
C ASP A 30 -21.90 -9.34 -6.23
N LYS A 31 -20.82 -10.11 -6.37
CA LYS A 31 -20.64 -11.41 -5.72
C LYS A 31 -19.29 -11.50 -5.01
N ILE A 32 -19.25 -12.37 -4.02
CA ILE A 32 -17.99 -12.82 -3.42
C ILE A 32 -17.52 -14.07 -4.17
N TYR A 33 -16.28 -14.04 -4.64
CA TYR A 33 -15.62 -15.18 -5.25
C TYR A 33 -14.69 -15.79 -4.20
N ARG A 34 -14.94 -17.03 -3.82
CA ARG A 34 -14.12 -17.74 -2.84
C ARG A 34 -13.40 -18.90 -3.51
N VAL A 35 -12.09 -18.93 -3.37
CA VAL A 35 -11.20 -19.96 -3.92
C VAL A 35 -10.56 -20.71 -2.76
N ASN A 36 -10.73 -22.03 -2.72
CA ASN A 36 -10.11 -22.88 -1.71
C ASN A 36 -9.01 -23.73 -2.35
N MET A 37 -7.75 -23.39 -2.05
CA MET A 37 -6.59 -24.08 -2.60
C MET A 37 -6.36 -25.48 -2.03
N ALA A 38 -6.90 -25.80 -0.84
CA ALA A 38 -6.80 -27.15 -0.27
C ALA A 38 -7.67 -28.18 -1.00
N THR A 39 -8.79 -27.75 -1.53
CA THR A 39 -9.75 -28.59 -2.26
C THR A 39 -9.73 -28.35 -3.77
N MET A 40 -8.98 -27.36 -4.25
CA MET A 40 -8.94 -26.90 -5.64
C MET A 40 -10.33 -26.61 -6.18
N ASN A 41 -11.15 -25.90 -5.39
CA ASN A 41 -12.53 -25.59 -5.71
C ASN A 41 -12.82 -24.11 -5.51
N PHE A 42 -13.93 -23.62 -6.07
CA PHE A 42 -14.40 -22.25 -5.89
C PHE A 42 -15.92 -22.22 -5.65
N SER A 43 -16.37 -21.12 -5.03
CA SER A 43 -17.79 -20.76 -4.95
C SER A 43 -18.00 -19.30 -5.33
N ILE A 44 -19.18 -18.98 -5.84
CA ILE A 44 -19.66 -17.62 -6.07
C ILE A 44 -20.84 -17.40 -5.12
N GLU A 45 -20.66 -16.48 -4.17
CA GLU A 45 -21.55 -16.29 -3.03
C GLU A 45 -22.25 -14.92 -3.10
N GLU A 46 -23.43 -14.82 -2.49
CA GLU A 46 -24.08 -13.52 -2.27
C GLU A 46 -23.25 -12.68 -1.29
N VAL A 47 -23.25 -11.35 -1.48
CA VAL A 47 -22.58 -10.44 -0.55
C VAL A 47 -23.35 -10.39 0.76
N PRO A 48 -22.73 -10.73 1.91
CA PRO A 48 -23.36 -10.57 3.21
C PRO A 48 -23.81 -9.12 3.44
N ALA A 49 -24.97 -8.92 4.06
CA ALA A 49 -25.51 -7.57 4.31
C ALA A 49 -24.53 -6.66 5.09
N ALA A 50 -23.74 -7.25 6.00
CA ALA A 50 -22.70 -6.53 6.74
C ALA A 50 -21.55 -5.99 5.87
N TRP A 51 -21.32 -6.58 4.69
CA TRP A 51 -20.24 -6.21 3.77
C TRP A 51 -20.72 -5.37 2.58
N ALA A 52 -22.03 -5.26 2.38
CA ALA A 52 -22.62 -4.60 1.21
C ALA A 52 -22.11 -3.18 1.00
N GLY A 53 -22.02 -2.39 2.07
CA GLY A 53 -21.54 -1.01 2.08
C GLY A 53 -20.03 -0.82 2.15
N LEU A 54 -19.24 -1.90 2.07
CA LEU A 54 -17.79 -1.85 2.16
C LEU A 54 -17.15 -2.03 0.78
N GLY A 55 -15.95 -1.50 0.62
CA GLY A 55 -15.10 -1.68 -0.55
C GLY A 55 -13.64 -1.50 -0.16
N GLY A 56 -12.70 -1.78 -1.03
CA GLY A 56 -11.28 -1.57 -0.81
C GLY A 56 -10.79 -2.04 0.56
N ARG A 57 -10.05 -1.18 1.28
CA ARG A 57 -9.52 -1.45 2.62
C ARG A 57 -10.61 -1.84 3.62
N GLY A 58 -11.77 -1.16 3.59
CA GLY A 58 -12.84 -1.47 4.52
C GLY A 58 -13.35 -2.90 4.38
N LEU A 59 -13.46 -3.39 3.15
CA LEU A 59 -13.91 -4.76 2.90
C LEU A 59 -12.81 -5.78 3.24
N THR A 60 -11.58 -5.56 2.79
CA THR A 60 -10.49 -6.51 3.04
C THR A 60 -10.17 -6.62 4.53
N SER A 61 -10.12 -5.48 5.26
CA SER A 61 -9.87 -5.47 6.71
C SER A 61 -10.96 -6.15 7.51
N ILE A 62 -12.24 -5.93 7.17
CA ILE A 62 -13.36 -6.58 7.86
C ILE A 62 -13.38 -8.09 7.60
N ILE A 63 -13.18 -8.53 6.34
CA ILE A 63 -13.10 -9.96 6.03
C ILE A 63 -11.96 -10.63 6.80
N VAL A 64 -10.78 -10.02 6.81
CA VAL A 64 -9.62 -10.57 7.56
C VAL A 64 -9.92 -10.60 9.06
N ALA A 65 -10.49 -9.54 9.62
CA ALA A 65 -10.81 -9.48 11.06
C ALA A 65 -11.90 -10.48 11.49
N GLU A 66 -12.84 -10.82 10.59
CA GLU A 66 -13.94 -11.74 10.88
C GLU A 66 -13.61 -13.20 10.58
N GLU A 67 -12.82 -13.47 9.53
CA GLU A 67 -12.63 -14.82 9.01
C GLU A 67 -11.21 -15.39 9.19
N VAL A 68 -10.22 -14.59 9.59
CA VAL A 68 -8.85 -15.06 9.84
C VAL A 68 -8.62 -15.16 11.34
N ASP A 69 -8.14 -16.31 11.79
CA ASP A 69 -7.69 -16.48 13.17
C ASP A 69 -6.45 -15.59 13.42
N PRO A 70 -6.54 -14.59 14.33
CA PRO A 70 -5.40 -13.71 14.61
C PRO A 70 -4.14 -14.42 15.09
N GLU A 71 -4.26 -15.61 15.67
CA GLU A 71 -3.13 -16.42 16.14
C GLU A 71 -2.56 -17.35 15.06
N CYS A 72 -3.19 -17.44 13.88
CA CYS A 72 -2.71 -18.32 12.81
C CYS A 72 -1.32 -17.92 12.30
N HIS A 73 -0.57 -18.88 11.80
CA HIS A 73 0.67 -18.60 11.06
C HIS A 73 0.35 -17.85 9.75
N PRO A 74 0.97 -16.70 9.47
CA PRO A 74 0.61 -15.87 8.30
C PRO A 74 0.80 -16.56 6.95
N LEU A 75 1.69 -17.56 6.84
CA LEU A 75 1.87 -18.38 5.64
C LEU A 75 1.13 -19.73 5.73
N GLY A 76 0.34 -19.93 6.78
CA GLY A 76 -0.41 -21.18 7.05
C GLY A 76 -1.77 -21.23 6.34
N PRO A 77 -2.46 -22.40 6.45
CA PRO A 77 -3.74 -22.64 5.78
C PRO A 77 -4.88 -21.75 6.28
N ASN A 78 -4.81 -21.27 7.53
CA ASN A 78 -5.87 -20.48 8.16
C ASN A 78 -5.81 -18.99 7.82
N ASN A 79 -4.71 -18.52 7.21
CA ASN A 79 -4.65 -17.16 6.67
C ASN A 79 -5.37 -17.10 5.31
N LYS A 80 -5.95 -15.94 5.01
CA LYS A 80 -6.61 -15.66 3.74
C LYS A 80 -5.90 -14.52 3.00
N LEU A 81 -6.01 -14.53 1.68
CA LEU A 81 -5.60 -13.43 0.82
C LEU A 81 -6.87 -12.88 0.16
N VAL A 82 -7.16 -11.61 0.39
CA VAL A 82 -8.43 -10.98 -0.01
C VAL A 82 -8.15 -9.80 -0.93
N PHE A 83 -8.70 -9.81 -2.14
CA PHE A 83 -8.66 -8.67 -3.06
C PHE A 83 -10.04 -8.03 -3.14
N ALA A 84 -10.10 -6.70 -3.07
CA ALA A 84 -11.35 -5.96 -3.18
C ALA A 84 -11.16 -4.62 -3.92
N PRO A 85 -11.96 -4.35 -4.96
CA PRO A 85 -12.05 -3.02 -5.56
C PRO A 85 -12.74 -2.06 -4.59
N GLY A 86 -12.45 -0.77 -4.71
CA GLY A 86 -13.12 0.25 -3.91
C GLY A 86 -14.55 0.54 -4.37
N LEU A 87 -15.29 1.30 -3.55
CA LEU A 87 -16.70 1.63 -3.81
C LEU A 87 -16.93 2.39 -5.14
N LEU A 88 -15.96 3.12 -5.65
CA LEU A 88 -16.05 3.89 -6.89
C LEU A 88 -15.25 3.26 -8.05
N SER A 89 -14.58 2.12 -7.83
CA SER A 89 -13.81 1.45 -8.87
C SER A 89 -14.69 1.04 -10.05
N GLY A 90 -14.14 1.13 -11.26
CA GLY A 90 -14.84 0.80 -12.51
C GLY A 90 -15.81 1.85 -13.01
N THR A 91 -16.04 2.94 -12.26
CA THR A 91 -16.81 4.12 -12.68
C THR A 91 -15.94 5.14 -13.43
N SER A 92 -16.55 6.25 -13.87
CA SER A 92 -15.84 7.40 -14.45
C SER A 92 -15.28 8.39 -13.41
N ALA A 93 -15.35 8.09 -12.10
CA ALA A 93 -14.76 8.93 -11.07
C ALA A 93 -13.25 9.00 -11.24
N ALA A 94 -12.68 10.20 -11.30
CA ALA A 94 -11.24 10.40 -11.43
C ALA A 94 -10.50 9.77 -10.25
N ASN A 95 -9.35 9.15 -10.51
CA ASN A 95 -8.45 8.55 -9.50
C ASN A 95 -9.06 7.43 -8.63
N SER A 96 -10.10 6.71 -9.10
CA SER A 96 -10.82 5.65 -8.37
C SER A 96 -10.38 4.22 -8.72
N GLY A 97 -9.25 4.04 -9.37
CA GLY A 97 -8.79 2.72 -9.89
C GLY A 97 -7.97 1.89 -8.91
N ARG A 98 -8.08 2.10 -7.59
CA ARG A 98 -7.29 1.36 -6.60
C ARG A 98 -7.93 0.02 -6.22
N ASN A 99 -7.07 -1.01 -6.08
CA ASN A 99 -7.41 -2.33 -5.57
C ASN A 99 -6.71 -2.54 -4.23
N SER A 100 -7.44 -3.02 -3.24
CA SER A 100 -6.90 -3.39 -1.93
C SER A 100 -6.65 -4.88 -1.85
N CYS A 101 -5.55 -5.27 -1.25
CA CYS A 101 -5.21 -6.64 -0.90
C CYS A 101 -5.02 -6.77 0.59
N GLY A 102 -5.76 -7.66 1.27
CA GLY A 102 -5.73 -7.84 2.72
C GLY A 102 -5.36 -9.26 3.13
N ALA A 103 -4.59 -9.39 4.23
CA ALA A 103 -4.24 -10.65 4.88
C ALA A 103 -3.66 -10.40 6.27
N LYS A 104 -3.35 -11.47 7.03
CA LYS A 104 -2.38 -11.39 8.12
C LYS A 104 -0.97 -11.34 7.52
N SER A 105 -0.17 -10.35 7.91
CA SER A 105 1.17 -10.07 7.37
C SER A 105 2.23 -11.02 7.94
N PRO A 106 3.08 -11.65 7.11
CA PRO A 106 4.26 -12.37 7.59
C PRO A 106 5.38 -11.43 8.06
N LEU A 107 5.37 -10.17 7.64
CA LEU A 107 6.38 -9.18 8.05
C LEU A 107 6.07 -8.61 9.44
N THR A 108 4.80 -8.27 9.72
CA THR A 108 4.41 -7.61 10.97
C THR A 108 3.76 -8.54 12.00
N GLY A 109 3.23 -9.68 11.57
CA GLY A 109 2.41 -10.57 12.41
C GLY A 109 0.98 -10.07 12.67
N GLY A 110 0.66 -8.82 12.27
CA GLY A 110 -0.65 -8.20 12.40
C GLY A 110 -1.47 -8.22 11.11
N ILE A 111 -2.59 -7.50 11.14
CA ILE A 111 -3.41 -7.26 9.94
C ILE A 111 -2.66 -6.36 8.97
N LYS A 112 -2.81 -6.62 7.68
CA LYS A 112 -2.25 -5.77 6.62
C LYS A 112 -3.25 -5.59 5.49
N GLU A 113 -3.33 -4.37 5.01
CA GLU A 113 -3.87 -4.02 3.72
C GLU A 113 -2.77 -3.36 2.89
N SER A 114 -2.76 -3.60 1.60
CA SER A 114 -1.87 -2.94 0.64
C SER A 114 -2.65 -2.54 -0.60
N ASN A 115 -2.52 -1.28 -0.98
CA ASN A 115 -3.30 -0.62 -2.01
C ASN A 115 -2.48 -0.43 -3.29
N VAL A 116 -3.05 -0.74 -4.46
CA VAL A 116 -2.36 -0.64 -5.75
C VAL A 116 -3.20 0.05 -6.81
N GLY A 117 -2.54 0.75 -7.73
CA GLY A 117 -3.12 1.11 -9.03
C GLY A 117 -3.24 -0.10 -9.96
N GLY A 118 -3.28 0.13 -11.26
CA GLY A 118 -3.36 -0.96 -12.24
C GLY A 118 -4.74 -1.15 -12.81
N THR A 119 -4.94 -2.29 -13.47
CA THR A 119 -6.19 -2.60 -14.18
C THR A 119 -7.15 -3.48 -13.40
N SER A 120 -6.68 -4.15 -12.33
CA SER A 120 -7.43 -5.17 -11.61
C SER A 120 -8.71 -4.65 -10.96
N ALA A 121 -8.66 -3.51 -10.25
CA ALA A 121 -9.82 -2.95 -9.55
C ALA A 121 -10.99 -2.64 -10.49
N GLY A 122 -10.71 -1.95 -11.60
CA GLY A 122 -11.73 -1.57 -12.57
C GLY A 122 -12.37 -2.78 -13.23
N ILE A 123 -11.57 -3.79 -13.57
CA ILE A 123 -12.07 -5.01 -14.20
C ILE A 123 -12.87 -5.85 -13.20
N MET A 124 -12.39 -6.04 -11.95
CA MET A 124 -13.17 -6.72 -10.90
C MET A 124 -14.54 -6.07 -10.70
N ALA A 125 -14.58 -4.75 -10.55
CA ALA A 125 -15.83 -4.01 -10.37
C ALA A 125 -16.80 -4.18 -11.54
N LYS A 126 -16.30 -4.16 -12.79
CA LYS A 126 -17.11 -4.35 -14.01
C LYS A 126 -17.57 -5.80 -14.21
N LEU A 127 -16.84 -6.78 -13.69
CA LEU A 127 -17.30 -8.18 -13.64
C LEU A 127 -18.34 -8.42 -12.53
N GLY A 128 -18.51 -7.49 -11.60
CA GLY A 128 -19.34 -7.66 -10.41
C GLY A 128 -18.65 -8.49 -9.32
N VAL A 129 -17.32 -8.50 -9.29
CA VAL A 129 -16.54 -9.17 -8.23
C VAL A 129 -16.33 -8.19 -7.09
N LYS A 130 -17.10 -8.37 -6.01
CA LYS A 130 -17.02 -7.56 -4.78
C LYS A 130 -15.76 -7.82 -4.01
N ALA A 131 -15.40 -9.09 -3.86
CA ALA A 131 -14.13 -9.55 -3.35
C ALA A 131 -13.75 -10.91 -3.94
N LEU A 132 -12.45 -11.13 -4.10
CA LEU A 132 -11.84 -12.42 -4.37
C LEU A 132 -11.12 -12.87 -3.10
N ILE A 133 -11.63 -13.91 -2.45
CA ILE A 133 -11.09 -14.47 -1.20
C ILE A 133 -10.39 -15.80 -1.54
N ILE A 134 -9.12 -15.90 -1.18
CA ILE A 134 -8.31 -17.09 -1.41
C ILE A 134 -7.88 -17.67 -0.07
N GLU A 135 -8.23 -18.94 0.17
CA GLU A 135 -8.01 -19.64 1.43
C GLU A 135 -7.40 -21.02 1.25
N GLY A 136 -6.97 -21.63 2.35
CA GLY A 136 -6.34 -22.95 2.33
C GLY A 136 -4.96 -22.97 1.70
N LEU A 137 -4.33 -24.13 1.71
CA LEU A 137 -3.07 -24.43 1.02
C LEU A 137 -3.25 -25.69 0.19
N PRO A 138 -2.69 -25.79 -1.02
CA PRO A 138 -2.74 -27.04 -1.79
C PRO A 138 -1.98 -28.15 -1.06
N LYS A 139 -2.39 -29.39 -1.29
CA LYS A 139 -1.73 -30.56 -0.70
C LYS A 139 -0.31 -30.78 -1.23
N ASP A 140 -0.10 -30.41 -2.49
CA ASP A 140 1.20 -30.46 -3.14
C ASP A 140 1.89 -29.09 -3.02
N ASP A 141 2.99 -29.04 -2.28
CA ASP A 141 3.81 -27.83 -2.09
C ASP A 141 4.79 -27.57 -3.27
N SER A 142 4.84 -28.45 -4.27
CA SER A 142 5.76 -28.32 -5.42
C SER A 142 5.13 -27.60 -6.61
N THR A 143 3.80 -27.67 -6.78
CA THR A 143 3.07 -27.18 -7.96
C THR A 143 2.55 -25.76 -7.74
N PHE A 144 2.91 -24.86 -8.67
CA PHE A 144 2.32 -23.52 -8.74
C PHE A 144 1.17 -23.46 -9.73
N TYR A 145 0.21 -22.58 -9.41
CA TYR A 145 -1.04 -22.44 -10.14
C TYR A 145 -1.21 -21.02 -10.70
N HIS A 146 -1.87 -20.94 -11.84
CA HIS A 146 -2.50 -19.75 -12.38
C HIS A 146 -4.01 -19.86 -12.14
N LEU A 147 -4.59 -18.82 -11.55
CA LEU A 147 -6.04 -18.67 -11.42
C LEU A 147 -6.57 -17.75 -12.52
N HIS A 148 -7.52 -18.24 -13.33
CA HIS A 148 -8.22 -17.40 -14.31
C HIS A 148 -9.64 -17.13 -13.85
N VAL A 149 -9.93 -15.86 -13.52
CA VAL A 149 -11.20 -15.40 -12.98
C VAL A 149 -12.05 -14.85 -14.12
N THR A 150 -13.21 -15.46 -14.34
CA THR A 150 -14.25 -14.98 -15.26
C THR A 150 -15.50 -14.62 -14.48
N LYS A 151 -16.52 -14.15 -15.17
CA LYS A 151 -17.81 -13.83 -14.55
C LYS A 151 -18.51 -15.05 -13.95
N GLU A 152 -18.33 -16.23 -14.54
CA GLU A 152 -19.06 -17.45 -14.20
C GLU A 152 -18.25 -18.44 -13.37
N LYS A 153 -16.91 -18.35 -13.40
CA LYS A 153 -16.04 -19.37 -12.79
C LYS A 153 -14.63 -18.85 -12.48
N VAL A 154 -13.93 -19.64 -11.67
CA VAL A 154 -12.49 -19.56 -11.51
C VAL A 154 -11.87 -20.87 -12.00
N GLU A 155 -10.94 -20.77 -12.93
CA GLU A 155 -10.23 -21.93 -13.49
C GLU A 155 -8.83 -22.02 -12.89
N PHE A 156 -8.37 -23.25 -12.68
CA PHE A 156 -7.07 -23.56 -12.10
C PHE A 156 -6.19 -24.21 -13.16
N PHE A 157 -5.05 -23.63 -13.45
CA PHE A 157 -4.05 -24.17 -14.37
C PHE A 157 -2.73 -24.38 -13.63
N THR A 158 -2.11 -25.51 -13.80
CA THR A 158 -0.72 -25.69 -13.39
C THR A 158 0.20 -24.93 -14.35
N VAL A 159 1.25 -24.28 -13.83
CA VAL A 159 2.13 -23.43 -14.63
C VAL A 159 3.61 -23.69 -14.33
N PRO A 160 4.10 -24.92 -14.54
CA PRO A 160 5.50 -25.24 -14.28
C PRO A 160 6.47 -24.40 -15.10
N GLU A 161 6.06 -23.94 -16.29
CA GLU A 161 6.83 -23.07 -17.19
C GLU A 161 7.03 -21.64 -16.66
N LEU A 162 6.24 -21.22 -15.67
CA LEU A 162 6.34 -19.90 -15.06
C LEU A 162 7.10 -19.91 -13.72
N VAL A 163 7.39 -21.09 -13.18
CA VAL A 163 8.17 -21.20 -11.94
C VAL A 163 9.59 -20.69 -12.19
N GLY A 164 10.07 -19.81 -11.30
CA GLY A 164 11.36 -19.14 -11.45
C GLY A 164 11.36 -17.96 -12.41
N LYS A 165 10.22 -17.62 -13.04
CA LYS A 165 10.07 -16.44 -13.89
C LYS A 165 9.70 -15.22 -13.05
N ASN A 166 10.19 -14.05 -13.46
CA ASN A 166 9.86 -12.78 -12.84
C ASN A 166 8.61 -12.14 -13.45
N ASN A 167 8.17 -11.03 -12.91
CA ASN A 167 6.85 -10.47 -13.20
C ASN A 167 6.66 -10.01 -14.65
N TYR A 168 7.70 -9.45 -15.31
CA TYR A 168 7.57 -9.08 -16.72
C TYR A 168 7.45 -10.30 -17.64
N GLU A 169 8.20 -11.36 -17.39
CA GLU A 169 8.07 -12.62 -18.16
C GLU A 169 6.68 -13.27 -17.96
N VAL A 170 6.16 -13.24 -16.72
CA VAL A 170 4.80 -13.73 -16.43
C VAL A 170 3.74 -12.85 -17.11
N LEU A 171 3.92 -11.54 -17.07
CA LEU A 171 3.02 -10.58 -17.73
C LEU A 171 2.96 -10.84 -19.24
N ASP A 172 4.10 -10.92 -19.92
CA ASP A 172 4.18 -11.15 -21.35
C ASP A 172 3.51 -12.48 -21.75
N TYR A 173 3.80 -13.56 -21.01
CA TYR A 173 3.17 -14.86 -21.22
C TYR A 173 1.62 -14.78 -21.09
N MET A 174 1.10 -14.07 -20.09
CA MET A 174 -0.33 -13.95 -19.90
C MET A 174 -1.01 -13.05 -20.94
N LEU A 175 -0.33 -11.99 -21.39
CA LEU A 175 -0.83 -11.13 -22.47
C LEU A 175 -0.87 -11.86 -23.83
N GLU A 176 0.07 -12.75 -24.09
CA GLU A 176 0.07 -13.60 -25.28
C GLU A 176 -1.05 -14.64 -25.21
N LYS A 177 -1.22 -15.29 -24.05
CA LYS A 177 -2.20 -16.36 -23.84
C LYS A 177 -3.66 -15.88 -23.90
N TYR A 178 -3.96 -14.69 -23.37
CA TYR A 178 -5.32 -14.17 -23.30
C TYR A 178 -5.53 -12.97 -24.23
N SER A 179 -5.23 -11.76 -23.74
CA SER A 179 -5.28 -10.52 -24.53
C SER A 179 -4.62 -9.37 -23.77
N LYS A 180 -4.32 -8.27 -24.48
CA LYS A 180 -3.78 -7.04 -23.83
C LYS A 180 -4.74 -6.41 -22.81
N LYS A 181 -6.03 -6.76 -22.86
CA LYS A 181 -7.05 -6.20 -21.94
C LYS A 181 -7.13 -6.93 -20.61
N VAL A 182 -6.68 -8.19 -20.52
CA VAL A 182 -6.73 -8.98 -19.29
C VAL A 182 -5.99 -8.27 -18.15
N ALA A 183 -6.57 -8.28 -16.94
CA ALA A 183 -5.81 -7.88 -15.77
C ALA A 183 -4.90 -9.03 -15.36
N VAL A 184 -3.67 -8.70 -14.97
CA VAL A 184 -2.67 -9.67 -14.50
C VAL A 184 -2.17 -9.21 -13.14
N MET A 185 -2.17 -10.12 -12.18
CA MET A 185 -1.53 -10.00 -10.87
C MET A 185 -0.57 -11.17 -10.71
N SER A 186 0.67 -10.93 -10.26
CA SER A 186 1.69 -11.99 -10.20
C SER A 186 2.69 -11.77 -9.08
N ILE A 187 3.44 -12.82 -8.77
CA ILE A 187 4.60 -12.79 -7.88
C ILE A 187 5.86 -13.24 -8.63
N GLY A 188 6.98 -12.62 -8.29
CA GLY A 188 8.29 -13.07 -8.74
C GLY A 188 8.89 -14.18 -7.86
N THR A 189 10.16 -14.48 -8.08
CA THR A 189 10.89 -15.52 -7.33
C THR A 189 10.91 -15.32 -5.81
N PRO A 190 11.04 -14.10 -5.24
CA PRO A 190 10.95 -13.91 -3.78
C PRO A 190 9.59 -14.31 -3.20
N GLY A 191 8.49 -14.09 -3.95
CA GLY A 191 7.16 -14.54 -3.56
C GLY A 191 7.05 -16.07 -3.56
N GLU A 192 7.60 -16.76 -4.58
CA GLU A 192 7.66 -18.22 -4.63
C GLU A 192 8.44 -18.80 -3.41
N MET A 193 9.52 -18.12 -3.02
CA MET A 193 10.35 -18.47 -1.84
C MET A 193 9.76 -18.01 -0.52
N ARG A 194 8.61 -17.32 -0.55
CA ARG A 194 7.89 -16.84 0.65
C ARG A 194 8.69 -15.85 1.49
N MET A 195 9.48 -14.98 0.86
CA MET A 195 10.23 -13.93 1.53
C MET A 195 9.29 -12.82 2.02
N ASN A 196 9.50 -12.31 3.23
CA ASN A 196 8.59 -11.33 3.86
C ASN A 196 8.52 -9.98 3.16
N LEU A 197 9.52 -9.63 2.33
CA LEU A 197 9.49 -8.41 1.51
C LEU A 197 8.78 -8.61 0.16
N ALA A 198 8.30 -9.83 -0.17
CA ALA A 198 7.66 -10.07 -1.45
C ALA A 198 6.30 -9.36 -1.55
N ASN A 199 6.07 -8.72 -2.70
CA ASN A 199 4.83 -8.03 -3.05
C ASN A 199 4.04 -8.77 -4.14
N ILE A 200 2.87 -8.21 -4.51
CA ILE A 200 2.07 -8.71 -5.64
C ILE A 200 2.06 -7.62 -6.71
N SER A 201 2.64 -7.92 -7.86
CA SER A 201 2.68 -7.01 -9.00
C SER A 201 1.36 -7.03 -9.77
N VAL A 202 0.96 -5.87 -10.31
CA VAL A 202 -0.28 -5.65 -11.05
C VAL A 202 0.01 -4.86 -12.31
N LYS A 203 -0.52 -5.31 -13.46
CA LYS A 203 -0.41 -4.60 -14.73
C LYS A 203 -1.17 -3.28 -14.71
N ASP A 204 -0.54 -2.17 -15.10
CA ASP A 204 -1.21 -0.90 -15.35
C ASP A 204 -1.76 -0.80 -16.80
N PRO A 205 -2.53 0.26 -17.14
CA PRO A 205 -3.05 0.44 -18.50
C PRO A 205 -1.97 0.56 -19.60
N GLY A 206 -0.78 1.01 -19.23
CA GLY A 206 0.37 1.15 -20.12
C GLY A 206 1.22 -0.11 -20.26
N GLY A 207 0.84 -1.21 -19.60
CA GLY A 207 1.61 -2.46 -19.58
C GLY A 207 2.83 -2.41 -18.66
N LYS A 208 2.87 -1.48 -17.69
CA LYS A 208 3.89 -1.39 -16.67
C LYS A 208 3.42 -2.08 -15.39
N LEU A 209 4.37 -2.40 -14.51
CA LEU A 209 4.07 -3.03 -13.23
C LEU A 209 3.80 -1.98 -12.15
N ARG A 210 2.83 -2.27 -11.28
CA ARG A 210 2.50 -1.59 -10.03
C ARG A 210 2.34 -2.65 -8.97
N SER A 211 2.48 -2.29 -7.69
CA SER A 211 2.56 -3.31 -6.65
C SER A 211 1.61 -3.06 -5.48
N HIS A 212 0.99 -4.14 -4.98
CA HIS A 212 0.57 -4.21 -3.58
C HIS A 212 1.85 -4.33 -2.74
N GLY A 213 2.49 -3.18 -2.45
CA GLY A 213 3.91 -3.08 -2.15
C GLY A 213 4.32 -3.73 -0.83
N ARG A 214 3.70 -3.33 0.28
CA ARG A 214 4.23 -3.57 1.62
C ARG A 214 3.52 -4.69 2.38
N GLY A 215 4.22 -5.29 3.36
CA GLY A 215 3.67 -6.23 4.33
C GLY A 215 3.77 -7.71 3.96
N GLY A 216 4.48 -8.06 2.90
CA GLY A 216 4.77 -9.46 2.54
C GLY A 216 3.58 -10.22 1.94
N LEU A 217 2.61 -9.52 1.32
CA LEU A 217 1.43 -10.18 0.75
C LEU A 217 1.77 -11.10 -0.44
N GLY A 218 2.89 -10.84 -1.14
CA GLY A 218 3.42 -11.74 -2.15
C GLY A 218 3.86 -13.09 -1.57
N ALA A 219 4.42 -13.09 -0.35
CA ALA A 219 4.75 -14.34 0.35
C ALA A 219 3.48 -15.12 0.75
N VAL A 220 2.40 -14.42 1.13
CA VAL A 220 1.09 -15.06 1.38
C VAL A 220 0.54 -15.69 0.11
N MET A 221 0.60 -15.00 -1.04
CA MET A 221 0.20 -15.54 -2.33
C MET A 221 1.05 -16.77 -2.71
N GLY A 222 2.37 -16.68 -2.53
CA GLY A 222 3.32 -17.78 -2.77
C GLY A 222 3.11 -18.98 -1.84
N SER A 223 2.70 -18.76 -0.58
CA SER A 223 2.35 -19.86 0.34
C SER A 223 1.14 -20.65 -0.15
N LYS A 224 0.20 -19.98 -0.83
CA LYS A 224 -0.98 -20.59 -1.45
C LYS A 224 -0.69 -21.21 -2.83
N LYS A 225 0.61 -21.19 -3.23
CA LYS A 225 1.08 -21.72 -4.53
C LYS A 225 0.43 -21.08 -5.74
N ILE A 226 0.09 -19.80 -5.64
CA ILE A 226 -0.43 -19.03 -6.77
C ILE A 226 0.70 -18.20 -7.35
N LYS A 227 1.04 -18.49 -8.62
CA LYS A 227 2.04 -17.75 -9.39
C LYS A 227 1.46 -16.46 -9.95
N CYS A 228 0.26 -16.57 -10.51
CA CYS A 228 -0.45 -15.43 -11.07
C CYS A 228 -1.96 -15.62 -11.04
N ILE A 229 -2.66 -14.48 -11.12
CA ILE A 229 -4.10 -14.38 -11.25
C ILE A 229 -4.40 -13.52 -12.47
N THR A 230 -5.21 -14.02 -13.39
CA THR A 230 -5.75 -13.21 -14.49
C THR A 230 -7.24 -13.00 -14.31
N ILE A 231 -7.73 -11.80 -14.66
CA ILE A 231 -9.14 -11.46 -14.58
C ILE A 231 -9.61 -11.06 -15.97
N ASP A 232 -10.63 -11.79 -16.47
CA ASP A 232 -11.19 -11.56 -17.78
C ASP A 232 -11.78 -10.16 -17.93
N ALA A 233 -11.50 -9.51 -19.05
CA ALA A 233 -11.98 -8.17 -19.38
C ALA A 233 -12.95 -8.16 -20.58
N GLU A 234 -13.30 -9.30 -21.15
CA GLU A 234 -14.14 -9.37 -22.36
C GLU A 234 -15.62 -9.47 -22.02
N SER A 235 -15.96 -10.10 -20.89
CA SER A 235 -17.35 -10.35 -20.46
C SER A 235 -17.88 -9.32 -19.44
N TYR A 236 -17.15 -8.25 -19.15
CA TYR A 236 -17.57 -7.24 -18.18
C TYR A 236 -18.71 -6.34 -18.68
N LYS A 237 -19.45 -5.77 -17.74
CA LYS A 237 -20.45 -4.73 -18.00
C LYS A 237 -20.03 -3.43 -17.30
N GLU A 238 -20.50 -2.30 -17.82
CA GLU A 238 -20.30 -1.03 -17.11
C GLU A 238 -20.97 -1.07 -15.73
N VAL A 239 -20.32 -0.43 -14.78
CA VAL A 239 -20.82 -0.33 -13.40
C VAL A 239 -22.11 0.48 -13.39
N VAL A 240 -23.14 -0.05 -12.74
CA VAL A 240 -24.43 0.65 -12.62
C VAL A 240 -24.30 1.85 -11.69
N ILE A 241 -24.85 2.98 -12.12
CA ILE A 241 -24.95 4.22 -11.35
C ILE A 241 -26.43 4.53 -11.20
N ALA A 242 -26.92 4.59 -9.96
CA ALA A 242 -28.34 4.80 -9.69
C ALA A 242 -28.83 6.21 -10.13
N GLU A 243 -28.01 7.24 -9.95
CA GLU A 243 -28.32 8.63 -10.30
C GLU A 243 -27.23 9.24 -11.21
N PRO A 244 -27.21 8.91 -12.53
CA PRO A 244 -26.10 9.24 -13.43
C PRO A 244 -25.79 10.74 -13.55
N GLU A 245 -26.82 11.61 -13.57
CA GLU A 245 -26.60 13.05 -13.72
C GLU A 245 -25.97 13.66 -12.45
N LYS A 246 -26.43 13.25 -11.26
CA LYS A 246 -25.81 13.69 -10.00
C LYS A 246 -24.37 13.20 -9.88
N PHE A 247 -24.13 11.95 -10.28
CA PHE A 247 -22.77 11.40 -10.31
C PHE A 247 -21.84 12.21 -11.20
N LYS A 248 -22.30 12.57 -12.40
CA LYS A 248 -21.54 13.34 -13.37
C LYS A 248 -21.23 14.76 -12.86
N GLU A 249 -22.19 15.40 -12.19
CA GLU A 249 -21.99 16.73 -11.59
C GLU A 249 -20.96 16.68 -10.46
N ALA A 250 -21.11 15.77 -9.53
CA ALA A 250 -20.16 15.56 -8.42
C ALA A 250 -18.74 15.21 -8.94
N SER A 251 -18.66 14.34 -9.95
CA SER A 251 -17.39 13.97 -10.60
C SER A 251 -16.69 15.15 -11.25
N LYS A 252 -17.43 16.11 -11.85
CA LYS A 252 -16.84 17.34 -12.40
C LYS A 252 -16.23 18.22 -11.31
N ILE A 253 -16.96 18.42 -10.20
CA ILE A 253 -16.46 19.23 -9.06
C ILE A 253 -15.19 18.60 -8.51
N PHE A 254 -15.21 17.29 -8.27
CA PHE A 254 -14.08 16.53 -7.75
C PHE A 254 -12.87 16.60 -8.68
N THR A 255 -13.05 16.32 -9.97
CA THR A 255 -11.96 16.35 -10.96
C THR A 255 -11.34 17.75 -11.07
N LYS A 256 -12.16 18.79 -11.04
CA LYS A 256 -11.69 20.18 -11.06
C LYS A 256 -10.82 20.49 -9.85
N ALA A 257 -11.24 20.09 -8.64
CA ALA A 257 -10.46 20.28 -7.43
C ALA A 257 -9.08 19.58 -7.51
N LEU A 258 -9.01 18.35 -8.07
CA LEU A 258 -7.76 17.65 -8.31
C LEU A 258 -6.80 18.38 -9.24
N GLN A 259 -7.33 18.98 -10.32
CA GLN A 259 -6.54 19.64 -11.36
C GLN A 259 -6.09 21.06 -10.96
N GLU A 260 -6.88 21.76 -10.14
CA GLU A 260 -6.58 23.13 -9.70
C GLU A 260 -5.69 23.21 -8.46
N ASN A 261 -5.61 22.14 -7.66
CA ASN A 261 -4.73 22.09 -6.48
C ASN A 261 -3.25 22.10 -6.90
N PRO A 262 -2.40 22.97 -6.31
CA PRO A 262 -0.99 23.10 -6.70
C PRO A 262 -0.17 21.82 -6.58
N ILE A 263 -0.47 20.97 -5.60
CA ILE A 263 0.25 19.71 -5.38
C ILE A 263 -0.20 18.67 -6.41
N SER A 264 -1.51 18.34 -6.43
CA SER A 264 -2.03 17.26 -7.28
C SER A 264 -2.13 17.63 -8.76
N GLY A 265 -2.34 18.91 -9.10
CA GLY A 265 -2.49 19.38 -10.48
C GLY A 265 -1.21 19.92 -11.12
N GLN A 266 -0.17 20.24 -10.36
CA GLN A 266 1.06 20.84 -10.88
C GLN A 266 2.33 20.12 -10.41
N GLY A 267 2.62 20.07 -9.11
CA GLY A 267 3.86 19.51 -8.56
C GLY A 267 4.04 18.04 -8.87
N LEU A 268 3.02 17.22 -8.58
CA LEU A 268 3.06 15.78 -8.84
C LEU A 268 3.15 15.43 -10.34
N PRO A 269 2.42 16.07 -11.27
CA PRO A 269 2.61 15.84 -12.71
C PRO A 269 3.99 16.24 -13.23
N ALA A 270 4.60 17.27 -12.66
CA ALA A 270 5.88 17.82 -13.14
C ALA A 270 7.08 16.98 -12.66
N PHE A 271 7.08 16.57 -11.40
CA PHE A 271 8.24 15.99 -10.71
C PHE A 271 7.98 14.61 -10.09
N GLY A 272 6.74 14.10 -10.21
CA GLY A 272 6.33 12.92 -9.46
C GLY A 272 6.37 13.14 -7.95
N THR A 273 6.32 12.07 -7.18
CA THR A 273 6.49 12.12 -5.72
C THR A 273 7.90 12.57 -5.32
N ASN A 274 8.86 12.50 -6.25
CA ASN A 274 10.24 12.87 -6.01
C ASN A 274 10.46 14.39 -5.79
N VAL A 275 9.44 15.22 -6.03
CA VAL A 275 9.39 16.63 -5.60
C VAL A 275 9.73 16.79 -4.11
N LEU A 276 9.49 15.76 -3.31
CA LEU A 276 9.70 15.77 -1.86
C LEU A 276 11.18 15.73 -1.43
N VAL A 277 12.11 15.28 -2.28
CA VAL A 277 13.53 15.16 -1.90
C VAL A 277 14.09 16.49 -1.41
N ASN A 278 14.05 17.54 -2.24
CA ASN A 278 14.58 18.85 -1.87
C ASN A 278 13.77 19.51 -0.74
N ILE A 279 12.44 19.39 -0.77
CA ILE A 279 11.54 19.95 0.26
C ILE A 279 11.86 19.37 1.65
N LEU A 280 11.99 18.06 1.75
CA LEU A 280 12.30 17.39 3.01
C LEU A 280 13.76 17.58 3.43
N ASN A 281 14.67 17.63 2.48
CA ASN A 281 16.07 17.91 2.75
C ASN A 281 16.26 19.30 3.38
N GLU A 282 15.61 20.32 2.84
CA GLU A 282 15.62 21.68 3.37
C GLU A 282 14.94 21.74 4.76
N ALA A 283 13.82 21.02 4.92
CA ALA A 283 13.12 20.93 6.19
C ALA A 283 13.84 20.08 7.24
N GLY A 284 14.99 19.47 6.93
CA GLY A 284 15.69 18.58 7.87
C GLY A 284 14.92 17.29 8.19
N GLY A 285 14.01 16.90 7.32
CA GLY A 285 13.12 15.74 7.45
C GLY A 285 13.42 14.57 6.51
N LEU A 286 14.52 14.63 5.71
CA LEU A 286 14.96 13.56 4.81
C LEU A 286 15.86 12.58 5.56
N PRO A 287 15.38 11.36 5.91
CA PRO A 287 16.21 10.40 6.63
C PRO A 287 17.46 10.04 5.82
N THR A 288 18.62 10.15 6.45
CA THR A 288 19.90 9.98 5.76
C THR A 288 20.78 8.98 6.49
N ARG A 289 21.45 8.09 5.74
CA ARG A 289 22.41 7.10 6.26
C ARG A 289 21.84 6.31 7.45
N ASN A 290 20.76 5.57 7.19
CA ASN A 290 20.02 4.82 8.22
C ASN A 290 19.59 5.71 9.41
N PHE A 291 18.91 6.83 9.13
CA PHE A 291 18.36 7.78 10.14
C PHE A 291 19.40 8.46 11.03
N ARG A 292 20.63 8.72 10.54
CA ARG A 292 21.68 9.45 11.28
C ARG A 292 21.61 10.97 11.10
N SER A 293 20.95 11.44 10.05
CA SER A 293 20.72 12.86 9.78
C SER A 293 19.36 13.07 9.15
N GLY A 294 18.81 14.28 9.27
CA GLY A 294 17.58 14.71 8.61
C GLY A 294 17.82 15.41 7.27
N ASN A 295 19.08 15.56 6.85
CA ASN A 295 19.44 16.12 5.57
C ASN A 295 20.67 15.42 4.97
N TRP A 296 20.79 15.50 3.64
CA TRP A 296 21.84 14.86 2.86
C TRP A 296 22.48 15.87 1.89
N GLU A 297 23.79 15.94 1.91
CA GLU A 297 24.60 16.87 1.12
C GLU A 297 24.50 16.66 -0.41
N HIS A 298 23.98 15.51 -0.84
CA HIS A 298 23.84 15.13 -2.25
C HIS A 298 22.38 15.03 -2.71
N ALA A 299 21.42 15.55 -1.95
CA ALA A 299 19.99 15.44 -2.23
C ALA A 299 19.62 15.94 -3.63
N GLU A 300 20.24 17.05 -4.09
CA GLU A 300 19.98 17.60 -5.42
C GLU A 300 20.24 16.61 -6.56
N LYS A 301 21.24 15.71 -6.40
CA LYS A 301 21.57 14.71 -7.44
C LYS A 301 20.47 13.68 -7.68
N ILE A 302 19.58 13.49 -6.70
CA ILE A 302 18.46 12.56 -6.76
C ILE A 302 17.10 13.26 -6.67
N SER A 303 17.05 14.57 -6.83
CA SER A 303 15.85 15.40 -6.71
C SER A 303 14.85 15.17 -7.84
N GLY A 304 13.60 15.59 -7.61
CA GLY A 304 12.56 15.56 -8.65
C GLY A 304 12.89 16.46 -9.82
N GLU A 305 13.56 17.58 -9.58
CA GLU A 305 14.02 18.51 -10.59
C GLU A 305 15.06 17.85 -11.50
N THR A 306 16.12 17.26 -10.93
CA THR A 306 17.16 16.53 -11.68
C THR A 306 16.58 15.33 -12.43
N MET A 307 15.65 14.59 -11.81
CA MET A 307 14.92 13.51 -12.47
C MET A 307 14.13 14.00 -13.69
N ALA A 308 13.38 15.10 -13.53
CA ALA A 308 12.57 15.68 -14.61
C ALA A 308 13.43 16.19 -15.77
N GLU A 309 14.61 16.77 -15.50
CA GLU A 309 15.59 17.17 -16.51
C GLU A 309 16.11 15.96 -17.30
N ASN A 310 16.52 14.90 -16.61
CA ASN A 310 16.93 13.64 -17.24
C ASN A 310 15.83 13.04 -18.11
N ILE A 311 14.60 12.98 -17.62
CA ILE A 311 13.43 12.48 -18.36
C ILE A 311 13.23 13.26 -19.67
N LYS A 312 13.25 14.60 -19.61
CA LYS A 312 13.08 15.46 -20.78
C LYS A 312 14.22 15.31 -21.80
N ALA A 313 15.46 15.26 -21.32
CA ALA A 313 16.64 15.11 -22.17
C ALA A 313 16.70 13.77 -22.90
N ARG A 314 16.10 12.72 -22.34
CA ARG A 314 16.22 11.33 -22.79
C ARG A 314 14.94 10.77 -23.43
N GLY A 315 13.94 11.61 -23.72
CA GLY A 315 12.70 11.20 -24.38
C GLY A 315 11.75 10.37 -23.51
N GLY A 316 11.89 10.43 -22.18
CA GLY A 316 10.93 9.88 -21.24
C GLY A 316 9.66 10.73 -21.08
N LYS A 317 8.88 10.48 -20.03
CA LYS A 317 7.66 11.24 -19.71
C LYS A 317 7.60 11.54 -18.21
N THR A 318 7.34 12.79 -17.85
CA THR A 318 7.10 13.17 -16.44
C THR A 318 5.71 12.76 -15.96
N THR A 319 4.78 12.48 -16.88
CA THR A 319 3.38 12.13 -16.59
C THR A 319 3.03 10.74 -17.08
N HIS A 320 2.52 9.90 -16.17
CA HIS A 320 1.95 8.58 -16.48
C HIS A 320 0.85 8.26 -15.46
N GLY A 321 -0.26 7.72 -15.95
CA GLY A 321 -1.37 7.29 -15.08
C GLY A 321 -1.23 5.83 -14.68
N CYS A 322 -1.05 5.54 -13.40
CA CYS A 322 -0.92 4.17 -12.88
C CYS A 322 -2.23 3.35 -12.97
N HIS A 323 -3.38 3.96 -13.26
CA HIS A 323 -4.68 3.30 -13.49
C HIS A 323 -5.54 4.13 -14.44
N ALA A 324 -6.60 3.52 -14.99
CA ALA A 324 -7.53 4.22 -15.86
C ALA A 324 -8.26 5.36 -15.11
N GLY A 325 -8.39 6.53 -15.76
CA GLY A 325 -9.01 7.71 -15.14
C GLY A 325 -8.13 8.48 -14.15
N CYS A 326 -6.83 8.17 -14.06
CA CYS A 326 -5.90 8.96 -13.27
C CYS A 326 -5.66 10.32 -13.92
N VAL A 327 -6.08 11.42 -13.25
CA VAL A 327 -5.87 12.79 -13.73
C VAL A 327 -4.65 13.46 -13.10
N ILE A 328 -4.14 12.94 -12.00
CA ILE A 328 -2.93 13.43 -11.31
C ILE A 328 -1.66 13.06 -12.07
N GLN A 329 -1.58 11.83 -12.59
CA GLN A 329 -0.46 11.35 -13.42
C GLN A 329 0.93 11.57 -12.80
N CYS A 330 1.09 11.26 -11.51
CA CYS A 330 2.33 11.45 -10.76
C CYS A 330 3.43 10.43 -11.09
N SER A 331 3.11 9.38 -11.83
CA SER A 331 4.07 8.36 -12.26
C SER A 331 4.84 8.83 -13.48
N GLN A 332 6.09 8.36 -13.62
CA GLN A 332 6.98 8.78 -14.69
C GLN A 332 7.37 7.59 -15.58
N VAL A 333 7.93 7.89 -16.74
CA VAL A 333 8.66 6.96 -17.59
C VAL A 333 10.10 7.45 -17.66
N TYR A 334 11.00 6.75 -16.99
CA TYR A 334 12.42 7.12 -16.90
C TYR A 334 13.25 6.31 -17.88
N ASN A 335 13.95 7.02 -18.76
CA ASN A 335 14.84 6.44 -19.76
C ASN A 335 16.31 6.65 -19.34
N GLY A 336 17.16 5.72 -19.76
CA GLY A 336 18.60 5.80 -19.61
C GLY A 336 19.27 6.79 -20.56
N PRO A 337 20.60 6.95 -20.44
CA PRO A 337 21.37 7.91 -21.25
C PRO A 337 21.26 7.72 -22.77
N GLU A 338 21.05 6.49 -23.23
CA GLU A 338 20.90 6.16 -24.67
C GLU A 338 19.44 6.26 -25.14
N GLY A 339 18.51 6.73 -24.27
CA GLY A 339 17.07 6.79 -24.54
C GLY A 339 16.33 5.47 -24.33
N GLU A 340 17.00 4.43 -23.87
CA GLU A 340 16.40 3.14 -23.54
C GLU A 340 15.48 3.25 -22.31
N TYR A 341 14.34 2.55 -22.34
CA TYR A 341 13.46 2.46 -21.19
C TYR A 341 14.15 1.74 -20.02
N ILE A 342 14.12 2.33 -18.83
CA ILE A 342 14.61 1.68 -17.60
C ILE A 342 13.44 1.32 -16.70
N THR A 343 12.67 2.29 -16.21
CA THR A 343 11.59 2.06 -15.24
C THR A 343 10.44 3.04 -15.39
N SER A 344 9.34 2.77 -14.70
CA SER A 344 8.15 3.62 -14.67
C SER A 344 7.49 3.57 -13.28
N GLY A 345 7.13 4.73 -12.76
CA GLY A 345 6.69 4.86 -11.37
C GLY A 345 7.87 4.90 -10.41
N PHE A 346 8.89 5.60 -10.80
CA PHE A 346 10.12 5.81 -10.04
C PHE A 346 9.87 6.81 -8.92
N GLU A 347 9.36 6.29 -7.80
CA GLU A 347 8.76 7.06 -6.73
C GLU A 347 9.80 7.54 -5.70
N TYR A 348 9.48 8.62 -4.98
CA TYR A 348 10.30 9.21 -3.92
C TYR A 348 10.80 8.19 -2.88
N GLU A 349 9.94 7.29 -2.46
CA GLU A 349 10.28 6.28 -1.45
C GLU A 349 11.43 5.37 -1.90
N THR A 350 11.43 4.92 -3.15
CA THR A 350 12.51 4.12 -3.72
C THR A 350 13.78 4.95 -3.90
N ILE A 351 13.63 6.16 -4.46
CA ILE A 351 14.77 7.06 -4.69
C ILE A 351 15.46 7.42 -3.36
N TRP A 352 14.68 7.73 -2.34
CA TRP A 352 15.20 7.95 -0.99
C TRP A 352 15.90 6.71 -0.42
N ALA A 353 15.27 5.53 -0.54
CA ALA A 353 15.74 4.31 0.11
C ALA A 353 17.15 3.92 -0.34
N TYR A 354 17.45 4.07 -1.62
CA TYR A 354 18.79 3.82 -2.18
C TYR A 354 19.66 5.08 -2.23
N GLY A 355 19.07 6.26 -2.36
CA GLY A 355 19.74 7.55 -2.34
C GLY A 355 20.17 7.96 -0.94
N ALA A 356 19.45 8.85 -0.28
CA ALA A 356 19.86 9.40 1.02
C ALA A 356 20.05 8.34 2.10
N ASN A 357 19.23 7.28 2.13
CA ASN A 357 19.33 6.23 3.14
C ASN A 357 20.54 5.30 2.93
N ALA A 358 20.80 4.80 1.71
CA ALA A 358 21.92 3.91 1.40
C ALA A 358 23.12 4.61 0.76
N GLY A 359 23.03 5.91 0.41
CA GLY A 359 24.12 6.77 -0.03
C GLY A 359 24.40 6.77 -1.54
N VAL A 360 23.56 6.15 -2.38
CA VAL A 360 23.75 6.11 -3.84
C VAL A 360 23.40 7.47 -4.45
N GLN A 361 24.35 8.09 -5.16
CA GLN A 361 24.22 9.45 -5.70
C GLN A 361 23.79 9.49 -7.18
N ASP A 362 23.56 8.35 -7.79
CA ASP A 362 23.32 8.20 -9.23
C ASP A 362 21.89 7.71 -9.46
N LEU A 363 21.03 8.57 -10.05
CA LEU A 363 19.66 8.23 -10.39
C LEU A 363 19.54 7.05 -11.35
N ASP A 364 20.49 6.87 -12.28
CA ASP A 364 20.45 5.76 -13.24
C ASP A 364 20.71 4.42 -12.56
N GLN A 365 21.62 4.40 -11.58
CA GLN A 365 21.81 3.20 -10.74
C GLN A 365 20.56 2.90 -9.91
N ILE A 366 19.96 3.91 -9.29
CA ILE A 366 18.74 3.73 -8.49
C ILE A 366 17.58 3.26 -9.37
N ALA A 367 17.44 3.83 -10.58
CA ALA A 367 16.41 3.41 -11.54
C ALA A 367 16.56 1.95 -12.00
N ARG A 368 17.78 1.47 -12.18
CA ARG A 368 18.05 0.05 -12.51
C ARG A 368 17.74 -0.87 -11.34
N ILE A 369 17.97 -0.43 -10.11
CA ILE A 369 17.57 -1.15 -8.89
C ILE A 369 16.04 -1.19 -8.79
N ASP A 370 15.36 -0.07 -9.05
CA ASP A 370 13.90 0.03 -9.07
C ASP A 370 13.28 -0.95 -10.08
N ALA A 371 13.77 -0.94 -11.31
CA ALA A 371 13.32 -1.85 -12.36
C ALA A 371 13.50 -3.34 -11.98
N LEU A 372 14.64 -3.67 -11.34
CA LEU A 372 14.90 -5.03 -10.85
C LEU A 372 13.91 -5.43 -9.75
N MET A 373 13.60 -4.51 -8.82
CA MET A 373 12.67 -4.79 -7.73
C MET A 373 11.23 -4.95 -8.22
N ASP A 374 10.81 -4.14 -9.19
CA ASP A 374 9.51 -4.29 -9.85
C ASP A 374 9.38 -5.66 -10.51
N ASP A 375 10.42 -6.08 -11.23
CA ASP A 375 10.43 -7.39 -11.91
C ASP A 375 10.45 -8.55 -10.93
N LEU A 376 11.23 -8.46 -9.85
CA LEU A 376 11.27 -9.47 -8.79
C LEU A 376 10.00 -9.48 -7.93
N GLY A 377 9.25 -8.39 -7.87
CA GLY A 377 8.08 -8.26 -7.01
C GLY A 377 8.46 -8.17 -5.52
N VAL A 378 9.25 -7.17 -5.15
CA VAL A 378 9.67 -6.90 -3.78
C VAL A 378 9.35 -5.47 -3.34
N ASP A 379 9.08 -5.28 -2.05
CA ASP A 379 8.87 -3.97 -1.41
C ASP A 379 10.16 -3.14 -1.49
N SER A 380 10.16 -2.09 -2.31
CA SER A 380 11.34 -1.24 -2.51
C SER A 380 11.74 -0.47 -1.25
N ILE A 381 10.77 -0.11 -0.41
CA ILE A 381 11.01 0.57 0.88
C ILE A 381 11.66 -0.40 1.86
N GLU A 382 11.02 -1.56 2.10
CA GLU A 382 11.55 -2.56 3.05
C GLU A 382 12.93 -3.06 2.64
N THR A 383 13.13 -3.32 1.33
CA THR A 383 14.43 -3.75 0.79
C THR A 383 15.48 -2.65 0.98
N GLY A 384 15.15 -1.39 0.67
CA GLY A 384 16.08 -0.28 0.82
C GLY A 384 16.43 0.04 2.28
N VAL A 385 15.45 -0.04 3.20
CA VAL A 385 15.72 0.09 4.65
C VAL A 385 16.57 -1.07 5.16
N THR A 386 16.31 -2.29 4.67
CA THR A 386 17.13 -3.47 4.99
C THR A 386 18.57 -3.30 4.50
N LEU A 387 18.79 -2.76 3.28
CA LEU A 387 20.13 -2.49 2.76
C LEU A 387 20.81 -1.32 3.47
N GLY A 388 20.07 -0.28 3.88
CA GLY A 388 20.58 0.76 4.76
C GLY A 388 21.07 0.22 6.10
N LEU A 389 20.36 -0.76 6.68
CA LEU A 389 20.79 -1.47 7.88
C LEU A 389 21.94 -2.46 7.60
N ALA A 390 22.02 -3.02 6.37
CA ALA A 390 23.11 -3.91 5.96
C ALA A 390 24.48 -3.21 5.95
N VAL A 391 24.50 -1.88 5.83
CA VAL A 391 25.72 -1.08 6.01
C VAL A 391 26.20 -1.19 7.47
N ASP A 392 25.30 -1.08 8.44
CA ASP A 392 25.64 -1.23 9.87
C ASP A 392 26.07 -2.67 10.21
N ALA A 393 25.60 -3.64 9.43
CA ALA A 393 26.01 -5.06 9.52
C ALA A 393 27.35 -5.37 8.82
N GLY A 394 27.96 -4.39 8.12
CA GLY A 394 29.20 -4.60 7.36
C GLY A 394 29.04 -5.44 6.07
N ILE A 395 27.81 -5.56 5.55
CA ILE A 395 27.49 -6.30 4.31
C ILE A 395 27.60 -5.40 3.08
N LEU A 396 27.33 -4.12 3.27
CA LEU A 396 27.28 -3.10 2.22
C LEU A 396 28.03 -1.84 2.69
N GLU A 397 28.62 -1.07 1.78
CA GLU A 397 29.17 0.25 2.07
C GLU A 397 28.21 1.35 1.60
N TYR A 398 28.20 2.51 2.25
CA TYR A 398 27.39 3.65 1.80
C TYR A 398 27.81 4.10 0.40
N GLY A 399 26.85 4.22 -0.49
CA GLY A 399 27.05 4.67 -1.87
C GLY A 399 27.41 3.55 -2.85
N ASP A 400 27.61 2.31 -2.40
CA ASP A 400 27.89 1.18 -3.30
C ASP A 400 26.59 0.64 -3.93
N GLY A 401 26.06 1.40 -4.89
CA GLY A 401 24.86 1.00 -5.65
C GLY A 401 25.06 -0.26 -6.48
N LYS A 402 26.29 -0.56 -6.91
CA LYS A 402 26.59 -1.81 -7.62
C LYS A 402 26.41 -3.01 -6.70
N ARG A 403 27.00 -2.96 -5.52
CA ARG A 403 26.86 -4.05 -4.54
C ARG A 403 25.41 -4.19 -4.06
N ALA A 404 24.68 -3.08 -3.88
CA ALA A 404 23.26 -3.09 -3.57
C ALA A 404 22.45 -3.84 -4.65
N TYR A 405 22.70 -3.54 -5.93
CA TYR A 405 22.10 -4.26 -7.06
C TYR A 405 22.44 -5.75 -7.03
N GLU A 406 23.71 -6.11 -6.80
CA GLU A 406 24.18 -7.50 -6.75
C GLU A 406 23.51 -8.29 -5.60
N LEU A 407 23.34 -7.69 -4.41
CA LEU A 407 22.64 -8.32 -3.29
C LEU A 407 21.17 -8.64 -3.63
N ILE A 408 20.53 -7.78 -4.40
CA ILE A 408 19.16 -8.03 -4.87
C ILE A 408 19.16 -9.10 -5.97
N ALA A 409 19.97 -8.94 -7.01
CA ALA A 409 19.98 -9.79 -8.21
C ALA A 409 20.53 -11.21 -7.97
N HIS A 410 21.49 -11.35 -7.06
CA HIS A 410 22.21 -12.61 -6.84
C HIS A 410 21.90 -13.27 -5.50
N ASP A 411 21.54 -12.50 -4.48
CA ASP A 411 21.22 -13.08 -3.18
C ASP A 411 19.71 -13.21 -3.00
N ILE A 412 18.95 -12.11 -3.04
CA ILE A 412 17.48 -12.14 -2.84
C ILE A 412 16.81 -12.92 -3.97
N ALA A 413 17.09 -12.60 -5.23
CA ALA A 413 16.44 -13.23 -6.38
C ALA A 413 16.70 -14.75 -6.46
N LYS A 414 17.87 -15.22 -6.00
CA LYS A 414 18.27 -16.63 -6.06
C LYS A 414 18.06 -17.39 -4.75
N GLY A 415 17.63 -16.71 -3.68
CA GLY A 415 17.39 -17.36 -2.39
C GLY A 415 18.64 -17.95 -1.75
N THR A 416 19.79 -17.27 -1.84
CA THR A 416 20.97 -17.67 -1.07
C THR A 416 20.68 -17.56 0.44
N PRO A 417 21.48 -18.18 1.33
CA PRO A 417 21.31 -17.96 2.77
C PRO A 417 21.29 -16.48 3.16
N LEU A 418 22.17 -15.65 2.59
CA LEU A 418 22.16 -14.20 2.79
C LEU A 418 20.90 -13.57 2.19
N GLY A 419 20.48 -14.01 1.00
CA GLY A 419 19.27 -13.56 0.33
C GLY A 419 18.01 -13.84 1.14
N HIS A 420 17.91 -14.99 1.81
CA HIS A 420 16.82 -15.27 2.74
C HIS A 420 16.84 -14.38 3.98
N ILE A 421 18.02 -14.04 4.51
CA ILE A 421 18.14 -13.09 5.62
C ILE A 421 17.65 -11.69 5.19
N LEU A 422 18.18 -11.17 4.08
CA LEU A 422 17.78 -9.87 3.54
C LEU A 422 16.29 -9.88 3.14
N GLY A 423 15.83 -10.94 2.49
CA GLY A 423 14.45 -11.14 2.06
C GLY A 423 13.44 -11.30 3.20
N SER A 424 13.92 -11.53 4.43
CA SER A 424 13.09 -11.57 5.63
C SER A 424 12.84 -10.18 6.23
N GLY A 425 13.50 -9.14 5.73
CA GLY A 425 13.28 -7.73 6.10
C GLY A 425 14.19 -7.21 7.20
N THR A 426 14.08 -5.91 7.43
CA THR A 426 14.95 -5.10 8.30
C THR A 426 15.03 -5.62 9.74
N HIS A 427 13.88 -5.98 10.31
CA HIS A 427 13.81 -6.47 11.69
C HIS A 427 14.57 -7.79 11.89
N VAL A 428 14.44 -8.71 10.94
CA VAL A 428 15.12 -10.01 10.98
C VAL A 428 16.62 -9.85 10.80
N LEU A 429 17.05 -9.01 9.84
CA LEU A 429 18.47 -8.68 9.67
C LEU A 429 19.07 -8.13 10.98
N GLY A 430 18.40 -7.16 11.61
CA GLY A 430 18.83 -6.57 12.86
C GLY A 430 19.01 -7.60 13.98
N LYS A 431 18.07 -8.54 14.11
CA LYS A 431 18.16 -9.64 15.09
C LYS A 431 19.34 -10.58 14.84
N ILE A 432 19.55 -10.99 13.59
CA ILE A 432 20.61 -11.94 13.23
C ILE A 432 21.99 -11.36 13.46
N TYR A 433 22.17 -10.06 13.16
CA TYR A 433 23.46 -9.38 13.32
C TYR A 433 23.62 -8.68 14.69
N GLY A 434 22.65 -8.81 15.61
CA GLY A 434 22.73 -8.23 16.95
C GLY A 434 22.72 -6.69 16.94
N LEU A 435 22.10 -6.06 15.94
CA LEU A 435 22.04 -4.62 15.82
C LEU A 435 20.93 -4.04 16.72
N VAL A 436 21.23 -2.95 17.43
CA VAL A 436 20.26 -2.27 18.30
C VAL A 436 19.56 -1.11 17.59
N ARG A 437 20.19 -0.58 16.54
CA ARG A 437 19.76 0.58 15.78
C ARG A 437 18.94 0.17 14.55
N VAL A 438 17.79 -0.47 14.80
CA VAL A 438 16.92 -1.05 13.77
C VAL A 438 15.71 -0.14 13.55
N PRO A 439 15.58 0.54 12.40
CA PRO A 439 14.50 1.49 12.14
C PRO A 439 13.21 0.78 11.69
N THR A 440 12.53 0.10 12.63
CA THR A 440 11.27 -0.62 12.35
C THR A 440 10.21 -0.33 13.40
N VAL A 441 8.94 -0.39 13.01
CA VAL A 441 7.79 -0.44 13.92
C VAL A 441 6.96 -1.67 13.55
N LYS A 442 6.62 -2.48 14.54
CA LYS A 442 5.91 -3.76 14.33
C LYS A 442 6.59 -4.64 13.25
N GLY A 443 7.93 -4.61 13.18
CA GLY A 443 8.71 -5.38 12.22
C GLY A 443 8.84 -4.77 10.82
N GLN A 444 8.10 -3.73 10.47
CA GLN A 444 8.15 -3.06 9.16
C GLN A 444 9.10 -1.85 9.19
N GLY A 445 9.97 -1.73 8.20
CA GLY A 445 10.94 -0.64 8.05
C GLY A 445 10.28 0.73 7.92
N ILE A 446 10.85 1.74 8.58
CA ILE A 446 10.35 3.11 8.57
C ILE A 446 10.64 3.75 7.20
N PRO A 447 9.60 4.35 6.54
CA PRO A 447 9.74 5.02 5.24
C PRO A 447 10.47 6.37 5.30
N ALA A 448 10.40 7.09 4.19
CA ALA A 448 11.21 8.24 3.80
C ALA A 448 10.94 9.57 4.54
N TYR A 449 10.45 9.54 5.77
CA TYR A 449 10.21 10.76 6.55
C TYR A 449 10.79 10.58 7.95
N GLU A 450 11.69 11.49 8.34
CA GLU A 450 12.39 11.40 9.62
C GLU A 450 11.44 11.70 10.79
N PRO A 451 11.10 10.70 11.63
CA PRO A 451 10.03 10.89 12.63
C PRO A 451 10.36 11.89 13.73
N ARG A 452 11.65 12.15 14.01
CA ARG A 452 12.08 13.17 15.00
C ARG A 452 11.88 14.59 14.49
N ALA A 453 11.96 14.79 13.15
CA ALA A 453 11.80 16.09 12.49
C ALA A 453 10.41 16.27 11.85
N VAL A 454 9.63 15.22 11.67
CA VAL A 454 8.24 15.22 11.17
C VAL A 454 7.39 14.43 12.16
N LYS A 455 7.17 15.02 13.35
CA LYS A 455 6.60 14.30 14.50
C LYS A 455 5.20 13.75 14.26
N GLY A 456 4.36 14.40 13.46
CA GLY A 456 3.05 13.88 13.08
C GLY A 456 3.15 12.58 12.28
N GLN A 457 4.14 12.49 11.40
CA GLN A 457 4.42 11.26 10.66
C GLN A 457 5.02 10.19 11.58
N GLY A 458 5.83 10.57 12.55
CA GLY A 458 6.34 9.69 13.60
C GLY A 458 5.22 9.06 14.44
N VAL A 459 4.19 9.84 14.82
CA VAL A 459 2.99 9.31 15.49
C VAL A 459 2.26 8.32 14.59
N THR A 460 2.12 8.64 13.29
CA THR A 460 1.51 7.72 12.32
C THR A 460 2.27 6.39 12.25
N TYR A 461 3.60 6.40 12.19
CA TYR A 461 4.41 5.17 12.18
C TYR A 461 4.24 4.34 13.45
N ALA A 462 4.21 4.99 14.61
CA ALA A 462 4.04 4.31 15.89
C ALA A 462 2.67 3.65 16.01
N THR A 463 1.59 4.35 15.63
CA THR A 463 0.21 3.97 15.94
C THR A 463 -0.52 3.23 14.82
N SER A 464 0.00 3.25 13.58
CA SER A 464 -0.60 2.53 12.45
C SER A 464 -0.81 1.04 12.79
N THR A 465 -1.97 0.52 12.47
CA THR A 465 -2.31 -0.90 12.61
C THR A 465 -1.44 -1.81 11.75
N MET A 466 -0.80 -1.27 10.73
CA MET A 466 -0.09 -2.00 9.68
C MET A 466 1.45 -1.91 9.77
N GLY A 467 1.99 -1.46 10.90
CA GLY A 467 3.42 -1.16 11.07
C GLY A 467 3.79 0.23 10.57
N ALA A 468 5.07 0.53 10.42
CA ALA A 468 5.53 1.81 9.90
C ALA A 468 5.07 1.98 8.45
N ASP A 469 3.97 2.70 8.24
CA ASP A 469 3.38 2.94 6.93
C ASP A 469 3.10 4.44 6.74
N HIS A 470 3.73 5.05 5.72
CA HIS A 470 3.61 6.49 5.47
C HIS A 470 2.22 6.87 4.94
N THR A 471 1.54 5.95 4.25
CA THR A 471 0.23 6.19 3.67
C THR A 471 -0.92 5.92 4.64
N ALA A 472 -0.67 5.38 5.84
CA ALA A 472 -1.73 5.14 6.82
C ALA A 472 -2.39 6.44 7.31
N GLY A 473 -1.60 7.55 7.39
CA GLY A 473 -2.08 8.89 7.71
C GLY A 473 -0.96 9.89 7.38
N TYR A 474 -1.05 10.55 6.24
CA TYR A 474 0.03 11.34 5.65
C TYR A 474 0.17 12.73 6.31
N ALA A 475 0.73 12.78 7.53
CA ALA A 475 0.91 14.02 8.30
C ALA A 475 1.88 15.03 7.64
N VAL A 476 2.72 14.57 6.70
CA VAL A 476 3.61 15.44 5.89
C VAL A 476 2.83 16.53 5.16
N ALA A 477 1.58 16.26 4.76
CA ALA A 477 0.70 17.26 4.15
C ALA A 477 0.58 18.52 5.02
N THR A 478 0.28 18.36 6.29
CA THR A 478 0.08 19.49 7.24
C THR A 478 1.39 19.94 7.88
N ASN A 479 2.33 19.03 8.15
CA ASN A 479 3.60 19.40 8.81
C ASN A 479 4.58 20.11 7.86
N ILE A 480 4.60 19.75 6.57
CA ILE A 480 5.63 20.20 5.62
C ILE A 480 5.03 20.98 4.44
N LEU A 481 3.92 20.49 3.88
CA LEU A 481 3.36 21.02 2.63
C LEU A 481 2.30 22.10 2.84
N ASN A 482 1.94 22.42 4.08
CA ASN A 482 0.89 23.38 4.44
C ASN A 482 -0.50 23.06 3.85
N SER A 483 -0.77 21.79 3.52
CA SER A 483 -2.08 21.34 3.04
C SER A 483 -2.95 20.95 4.23
N GLY A 484 -4.17 21.46 4.29
CA GLY A 484 -5.06 21.30 5.45
C GLY A 484 -4.65 22.11 6.68
N GLY A 485 -3.86 23.16 6.51
CA GLY A 485 -3.30 23.98 7.58
C GLY A 485 -1.85 23.68 7.89
N TYR A 486 -1.35 24.17 9.03
CA TYR A 486 0.04 23.98 9.46
C TYR A 486 0.12 23.62 10.93
N ILE A 487 0.89 22.60 11.26
CA ILE A 487 1.31 22.25 12.62
C ILE A 487 2.83 22.06 12.58
N ASP A 488 3.55 22.75 13.48
CA ASP A 488 5.01 22.74 13.53
C ASP A 488 5.54 21.29 13.65
N PRO A 489 6.28 20.79 12.66
CA PRO A 489 6.73 19.38 12.61
C PRO A 489 7.68 19.00 13.74
N LEU A 490 8.37 19.98 14.36
CA LEU A 490 9.36 19.77 15.42
C LEU A 490 8.74 19.74 16.82
N LYS A 491 7.45 20.12 16.95
CA LYS A 491 6.73 20.12 18.22
C LYS A 491 5.75 18.97 18.30
N LYS A 492 5.48 18.48 19.51
CA LYS A 492 4.55 17.37 19.74
C LYS A 492 3.09 17.79 19.86
N GLU A 493 2.84 19.08 20.16
CA GLU A 493 1.50 19.61 20.35
C GLU A 493 0.64 19.43 19.08
N GLY A 494 -0.54 18.82 19.24
CA GLY A 494 -1.49 18.58 18.15
C GLY A 494 -1.19 17.39 17.25
N GLN A 495 0.01 16.80 17.30
CA GLN A 495 0.41 15.75 16.37
C GLN A 495 -0.39 14.44 16.53
N ILE A 496 -0.77 14.08 17.76
CA ILE A 496 -1.57 12.85 18.00
C ILE A 496 -2.97 13.01 17.39
N ALA A 497 -3.60 14.16 17.59
CA ALA A 497 -4.91 14.45 17.00
C ALA A 497 -4.83 14.51 15.47
N LEU A 498 -3.79 15.14 14.92
CA LEU A 498 -3.53 15.18 13.47
C LEU A 498 -3.40 13.76 12.91
N ALA A 499 -2.50 12.95 13.45
CA ALA A 499 -2.25 11.60 12.97
C ALA A 499 -3.51 10.70 13.08
N ARG A 500 -4.27 10.82 14.17
CA ARG A 500 -5.54 10.11 14.36
C ARG A 500 -6.55 10.47 13.27
N ASN A 501 -6.81 11.76 13.07
CA ASN A 501 -7.78 12.23 12.09
C ASN A 501 -7.41 11.83 10.68
N LEU A 502 -6.12 11.92 10.33
CA LEU A 502 -5.63 11.50 9.02
C LEU A 502 -5.72 9.98 8.82
N GLN A 503 -5.42 9.16 9.84
CA GLN A 503 -5.57 7.71 9.72
C GLN A 503 -7.05 7.30 9.56
N ILE A 504 -7.97 7.94 10.27
CA ILE A 504 -9.42 7.73 10.11
C ILE A 504 -9.85 8.11 8.68
N ALA A 505 -9.46 9.29 8.21
CA ALA A 505 -9.81 9.77 6.88
C ALA A 505 -9.22 8.85 5.79
N THR A 506 -7.97 8.44 5.91
CA THR A 506 -7.32 7.55 4.96
C THR A 506 -7.98 6.18 4.89
N ALA A 507 -8.33 5.58 6.03
CA ALA A 507 -9.04 4.29 6.05
C ALA A 507 -10.38 4.37 5.31
N ALA A 508 -11.09 5.49 5.41
CA ALA A 508 -12.32 5.73 4.65
C ALA A 508 -12.04 5.93 3.16
N VAL A 509 -11.04 6.73 2.78
CA VAL A 509 -10.67 7.01 1.38
C VAL A 509 -10.21 5.74 0.67
N ASP A 510 -9.36 4.92 1.29
CA ASP A 510 -8.91 3.64 0.74
C ASP A 510 -10.08 2.68 0.47
N SER A 511 -11.18 2.80 1.20
CA SER A 511 -12.40 2.00 1.00
C SER A 511 -13.17 2.42 -0.26
N THR A 512 -12.96 3.63 -0.73
CA THR A 512 -13.63 4.15 -1.94
C THR A 512 -12.95 3.72 -3.24
N GLY A 513 -11.69 3.29 -3.19
CA GLY A 513 -10.84 3.01 -4.35
C GLY A 513 -10.11 4.23 -4.89
N MET A 514 -10.15 5.35 -4.17
CA MET A 514 -9.41 6.55 -4.51
C MET A 514 -7.91 6.41 -4.21
N CYS A 515 -7.11 7.12 -4.99
CA CYS A 515 -5.68 7.29 -4.72
C CYS A 515 -5.50 8.20 -3.50
N ILE A 516 -4.49 7.94 -2.66
CA ILE A 516 -4.19 8.77 -1.48
C ILE A 516 -3.95 10.26 -1.84
N PHE A 517 -3.44 10.57 -3.02
CA PHE A 517 -3.16 11.95 -3.43
C PHE A 517 -4.41 12.82 -3.65
N VAL A 518 -5.61 12.23 -3.63
CA VAL A 518 -6.85 13.02 -3.56
C VAL A 518 -7.01 13.73 -2.21
N ALA A 519 -6.22 13.34 -1.20
CA ALA A 519 -6.23 13.97 0.11
C ALA A 519 -5.81 15.45 0.07
N PHE A 520 -4.88 15.86 -0.81
CA PHE A 520 -4.45 17.25 -0.90
C PHE A 520 -5.62 18.21 -1.22
N PRO A 521 -6.32 18.07 -2.36
CA PRO A 521 -7.50 18.90 -2.59
C PRO A 521 -8.63 18.65 -1.58
N ALA A 522 -8.75 17.45 -1.01
CA ALA A 522 -9.76 17.19 0.02
C ALA A 522 -9.48 17.96 1.33
N LEU A 523 -8.23 18.26 1.63
CA LEU A 523 -7.82 19.07 2.78
C LEU A 523 -7.92 20.58 2.50
N ASP A 524 -7.72 21.02 1.24
CA ASP A 524 -7.60 22.43 0.88
C ASP A 524 -8.89 23.03 0.27
N ASP A 525 -9.70 22.23 -0.46
CA ASP A 525 -10.95 22.66 -1.08
C ASP A 525 -12.17 22.07 -0.35
N PRO A 526 -12.98 22.92 0.31
CA PRO A 526 -14.15 22.45 1.06
C PRO A 526 -15.24 21.77 0.18
N LYS A 527 -15.15 21.84 -1.15
CA LYS A 527 -16.06 21.17 -2.08
C LYS A 527 -15.61 19.75 -2.45
N CYS A 528 -14.33 19.43 -2.26
CA CYS A 528 -13.75 18.18 -2.75
C CYS A 528 -14.33 16.96 -2.01
N LEU A 529 -14.29 16.95 -0.65
CA LEU A 529 -14.81 15.84 0.14
C LEU A 529 -16.34 15.67 -0.01
N PRO A 530 -17.19 16.73 0.04
CA PRO A 530 -18.61 16.59 -0.28
C PRO A 530 -18.86 15.97 -1.65
N ALA A 531 -18.12 16.38 -2.70
CA ALA A 531 -18.26 15.80 -4.03
C ALA A 531 -17.91 14.30 -4.07
N LEU A 532 -16.91 13.85 -3.29
CA LEU A 532 -16.62 12.43 -3.14
C LEU A 532 -17.80 11.67 -2.51
N VAL A 533 -18.40 12.20 -1.45
CA VAL A 533 -19.57 11.63 -0.80
C VAL A 533 -20.78 11.59 -1.75
N ASP A 534 -21.00 12.66 -2.50
CA ASP A 534 -22.08 12.75 -3.50
C ASP A 534 -21.91 11.73 -4.64
N MET A 535 -20.67 11.46 -5.08
CA MET A 535 -20.41 10.39 -6.05
C MET A 535 -20.82 9.01 -5.50
N ILE A 536 -20.52 8.73 -4.23
CA ILE A 536 -20.92 7.46 -3.58
C ILE A 536 -22.45 7.40 -3.48
N ASN A 537 -23.07 8.47 -3.01
CA ASN A 537 -24.52 8.59 -2.90
C ASN A 537 -25.22 8.35 -4.24
N ALA A 538 -24.75 9.03 -5.28
CA ALA A 538 -25.33 8.92 -6.63
C ALA A 538 -25.09 7.54 -7.26
N ARG A 539 -23.93 6.88 -6.97
CA ARG A 539 -23.69 5.53 -7.45
C ARG A 539 -24.69 4.53 -6.90
N PHE A 540 -24.99 4.62 -5.60
CA PHE A 540 -25.77 3.61 -4.90
C PHE A 540 -27.22 4.03 -4.58
N GLY A 541 -27.64 5.27 -4.92
CA GLY A 541 -28.98 5.78 -4.59
C GLY A 541 -29.21 5.91 -3.08
N ILE A 542 -28.19 6.34 -2.33
CA ILE A 542 -28.19 6.47 -0.85
C ILE A 542 -27.94 7.92 -0.44
N SER A 543 -27.93 8.20 0.86
CA SER A 543 -27.74 9.56 1.41
C SER A 543 -26.78 9.51 2.60
N LEU A 544 -25.49 9.32 2.32
CA LEU A 544 -24.42 9.41 3.32
C LEU A 544 -24.08 10.87 3.60
N THR A 545 -23.62 11.10 4.80
CA THR A 545 -23.03 12.36 5.26
C THR A 545 -21.52 12.25 5.42
N GLY A 546 -20.82 13.35 5.68
CA GLY A 546 -19.41 13.32 6.05
C GLY A 546 -19.12 12.53 7.34
N ASP A 547 -20.07 12.57 8.28
CA ASP A 547 -19.95 11.80 9.54
C ASP A 547 -20.02 10.29 9.30
N ASP A 548 -20.83 9.83 8.36
CA ASP A 548 -20.90 8.41 7.99
C ASP A 548 -19.57 7.92 7.41
N VAL A 549 -18.90 8.76 6.61
CA VAL A 549 -17.56 8.46 6.06
C VAL A 549 -16.51 8.42 7.18
N THR A 550 -16.55 9.37 8.11
CA THR A 550 -15.68 9.38 9.31
C THR A 550 -15.90 8.12 10.16
N ASN A 551 -17.15 7.77 10.41
CA ASN A 551 -17.53 6.57 11.16
C ASN A 551 -17.06 5.27 10.50
N LEU A 552 -17.05 5.22 9.15
CA LEU A 552 -16.46 4.10 8.42
C LEU A 552 -14.97 3.95 8.72
N GLY A 553 -14.19 5.03 8.68
CA GLY A 553 -12.76 5.02 9.02
C GLY A 553 -12.51 4.56 10.45
N VAL A 554 -13.28 5.08 11.41
CA VAL A 554 -13.24 4.66 12.83
C VAL A 554 -13.51 3.16 12.97
N LYS A 555 -14.54 2.64 12.30
CA LYS A 555 -14.90 1.21 12.34
C LYS A 555 -13.75 0.34 11.81
N ILE A 556 -13.14 0.74 10.71
CA ILE A 556 -12.02 0.01 10.09
C ILE A 556 -10.84 -0.05 11.07
N LEU A 557 -10.39 1.09 11.58
CA LEU A 557 -9.24 1.15 12.49
C LEU A 557 -9.49 0.35 13.78
N LYS A 558 -10.71 0.41 14.33
CA LYS A 558 -11.09 -0.39 15.51
C LYS A 558 -11.08 -1.89 15.22
N ALA A 559 -11.54 -2.33 14.06
CA ALA A 559 -11.51 -3.73 13.65
C ALA A 559 -10.06 -4.23 13.47
N GLU A 560 -9.22 -3.44 12.77
CA GLU A 560 -7.79 -3.71 12.60
C GLU A 560 -7.06 -3.77 13.94
N ARG A 561 -7.33 -2.81 14.84
CA ARG A 561 -6.76 -2.79 16.20
C ARG A 561 -7.16 -4.01 17.01
N ALA A 562 -8.45 -4.39 16.99
CA ALA A 562 -8.95 -5.55 17.70
C ALA A 562 -8.32 -6.86 17.21
N PHE A 563 -8.10 -6.99 15.90
CA PHE A 563 -7.36 -8.11 15.31
C PHE A 563 -5.91 -8.14 15.84
N ASN A 564 -5.21 -7.02 15.80
CA ASN A 564 -3.82 -6.91 16.23
C ASN A 564 -3.63 -7.24 17.71
N LEU A 565 -4.51 -6.75 18.57
CA LEU A 565 -4.48 -7.10 20.00
C LEU A 565 -4.60 -8.61 20.25
N LYS A 566 -5.47 -9.30 19.49
CA LYS A 566 -5.61 -10.76 19.56
C LYS A 566 -4.41 -11.48 18.93
N ALA A 567 -3.76 -10.88 17.94
CA ALA A 567 -2.53 -11.39 17.33
C ALA A 567 -1.29 -11.18 18.22
N GLY A 568 -1.44 -10.52 19.39
CA GLY A 568 -0.36 -10.28 20.34
C GLY A 568 0.33 -8.93 20.22
N LEU A 569 -0.10 -8.05 19.28
CA LEU A 569 0.43 -6.69 19.16
C LEU A 569 -0.31 -5.75 20.14
N THR A 570 0.42 -5.23 21.13
CA THR A 570 -0.12 -4.42 22.21
C THR A 570 0.25 -2.94 22.05
N ASN A 571 -0.10 -2.12 23.04
CA ASN A 571 0.35 -0.73 23.10
C ASN A 571 1.89 -0.61 23.11
N ALA A 572 2.60 -1.62 23.63
CA ALA A 572 4.07 -1.65 23.64
C ALA A 572 4.67 -1.70 22.22
N ASP A 573 3.92 -2.19 21.25
CA ASP A 573 4.31 -2.25 19.85
C ASP A 573 4.02 -0.94 19.09
N ASP A 574 3.22 -0.04 19.69
CA ASP A 574 2.92 1.30 19.15
C ASP A 574 4.02 2.31 19.53
N ARG A 575 5.27 1.98 19.27
CA ARG A 575 6.45 2.77 19.66
C ARG A 575 7.44 2.88 18.52
N LEU A 576 8.11 4.02 18.42
CA LEU A 576 9.30 4.14 17.56
C LEU A 576 10.50 3.44 18.19
N PRO A 577 11.52 3.08 17.37
CA PRO A 577 12.76 2.49 17.85
C PRO A 577 13.40 3.33 18.96
N GLU A 578 13.94 2.66 19.98
CA GLU A 578 14.46 3.31 21.19
C GLU A 578 15.57 4.32 20.91
N PHE A 579 16.44 4.06 19.93
CA PHE A 579 17.54 4.97 19.59
C PHE A 579 17.06 6.38 19.22
N MET A 580 15.85 6.54 18.69
CA MET A 580 15.30 7.85 18.34
C MET A 580 14.96 8.73 19.54
N LYS A 581 14.91 8.16 20.76
CA LYS A 581 14.67 8.91 22.01
C LYS A 581 15.91 9.56 22.56
N TYR A 582 17.11 9.08 22.22
CA TYR A 582 18.37 9.58 22.77
C TYR A 582 19.40 10.00 21.71
N GLU A 583 19.30 9.53 20.48
CA GLU A 583 20.15 10.04 19.41
C GLU A 583 19.59 11.35 18.86
N VAL A 584 20.37 12.41 19.04
CA VAL A 584 20.05 13.74 18.52
C VAL A 584 20.16 13.78 17.01
N LEU A 585 19.13 14.27 16.34
CA LEU A 585 19.06 14.35 14.88
C LEU A 585 19.54 15.74 14.38
N PRO A 586 20.68 15.84 13.65
CA PRO A 586 20.99 17.07 12.91
C PRO A 586 20.06 17.21 11.68
N PRO A 587 19.79 18.44 11.21
CA PRO A 587 20.35 19.72 11.65
C PRO A 587 19.61 20.34 12.84
N HIS A 588 18.41 19.87 13.20
CA HIS A 588 17.56 20.47 14.23
C HIS A 588 17.98 20.16 15.66
N ASN A 589 18.82 19.16 15.85
CA ASN A 589 19.25 18.65 17.15
C ASN A 589 18.08 18.24 18.06
N VAL A 590 17.09 17.56 17.48
CA VAL A 590 15.89 17.05 18.13
C VAL A 590 15.95 15.55 18.38
N VAL A 591 15.12 15.08 19.31
CA VAL A 591 14.89 13.67 19.59
C VAL A 591 13.39 13.35 19.52
N TRP A 592 13.05 12.08 19.55
CA TRP A 592 11.67 11.61 19.73
C TRP A 592 11.29 11.71 21.21
N ASP A 593 10.41 12.64 21.55
CA ASP A 593 10.10 13.04 22.93
C ASP A 593 8.68 12.68 23.40
N PHE A 594 7.94 11.87 22.65
CA PHE A 594 6.64 11.37 23.08
C PHE A 594 6.78 10.27 24.15
N THR A 595 5.97 10.37 25.20
CA THR A 595 5.84 9.30 26.20
C THR A 595 4.94 8.15 25.69
N GLY A 596 4.99 7.03 26.38
CA GLY A 596 4.10 5.90 26.07
C GLY A 596 2.61 6.26 26.25
N GLU A 597 2.29 6.97 27.32
CA GLU A 597 0.92 7.40 27.64
C GLU A 597 0.38 8.38 26.58
N GLU A 598 1.19 9.33 26.12
CA GLU A 598 0.79 10.23 25.02
C GLU A 598 0.44 9.44 23.76
N LEU A 599 1.27 8.47 23.36
CA LEU A 599 1.00 7.63 22.18
C LEU A 599 -0.23 6.73 22.37
N ASP A 600 -0.43 6.18 23.56
CA ASP A 600 -1.59 5.33 23.87
C ASP A 600 -2.92 6.10 23.75
N SER A 601 -2.91 7.41 24.06
CA SER A 601 -4.07 8.29 23.89
C SER A 601 -4.55 8.40 22.44
N PHE A 602 -3.75 7.98 21.45
CA PHE A 602 -4.17 7.89 20.05
C PHE A 602 -5.47 7.08 19.89
N TRP A 603 -5.69 6.07 20.73
CA TRP A 603 -6.83 5.14 20.64
C TRP A 603 -8.07 5.60 21.42
N ASP A 604 -8.05 6.80 22.00
CA ASP A 604 -9.18 7.37 22.73
C ASP A 604 -10.27 7.93 21.78
N PHE A 605 -10.92 7.08 20.95
CA PHE A 605 -11.98 7.46 20.03
C PHE A 605 -12.97 6.33 19.73
#